data_dc6b839a09d71e9f0485f18fd7fa50c7
#
_entry.id   dc6b839a09d71e9f0485f18fd7fa50c7
#
_cell.length_a   1.000
_cell.length_b   1.000
_cell.length_c   1.000
_cell.angle_alpha   90.00
_cell.angle_beta   90.00
_cell.angle_gamma   90.00
#
_symmetry.space_group_name_H-M   'P 1'
#
loop_
_entity.id
_entity.type
_entity.pdbx_description
1 polymer ?
#
loop_
_entity_poly.entity_id
_entity_poly.type
_entity_poly.pdbx_seq_one_letter_code
_entity_poly.pdbx_strand_id
1 'polypeptide(L)'
;ILNMSETKLDIDYIVVSSKGSEVPEDRASGWAKAWHEIKSFAASFVVDYDAVGDVYDEDDNEVVRVWIVTGRDQGTILKTMVDDTFTPETGIKVNVEIVDASALLNAVVAGQGPDVVLSVGADQPVNYALRNAAEDLTQFEDYEDVLKVFYESAYRAYEYDGGLYAIPETQTYNVMFYRKDILEELEIE
;
A
#
# COMPACT_ATOMS: atom_id res chain seq x y z
N ILE A 1 13.01 25.75 -8.97
CA ILE A 1 11.89 25.21 -8.16
C ILE A 1 11.95 23.68 -8.11
N LEU A 2 12.21 22.98 -9.21
CA LEU A 2 12.33 21.51 -9.25
C LEU A 2 13.47 20.97 -8.37
N ASN A 3 14.61 21.67 -8.29
CA ASN A 3 15.73 21.23 -7.44
C ASN A 3 15.49 21.39 -5.93
N MET A 4 14.48 22.13 -5.51
CA MET A 4 14.16 22.28 -4.09
C MET A 4 13.27 21.13 -3.55
N SER A 5 12.60 20.38 -4.43
CA SER A 5 11.78 19.25 -4.02
C SER A 5 12.58 17.97 -3.77
N GLU A 6 13.82 17.90 -4.25
CA GLU A 6 14.71 16.74 -4.10
C GLU A 6 15.73 16.88 -2.97
N THR A 7 15.88 18.07 -2.36
CA THR A 7 16.74 18.26 -1.20
C THR A 7 16.05 17.71 0.04
N LYS A 8 16.58 16.63 0.60
CA LYS A 8 16.22 16.18 1.93
C LYS A 8 16.50 17.33 2.91
N LEU A 9 15.45 17.80 3.57
CA LEU A 9 15.58 18.73 4.67
C LEU A 9 16.00 17.89 5.91
N ASP A 10 17.28 17.97 6.25
CA ASP A 10 17.79 17.42 7.54
C ASP A 10 17.37 18.35 8.68
N ILE A 11 16.06 18.40 8.95
CA ILE A 11 15.48 19.13 10.08
C ILE A 11 14.87 18.09 11.01
N ASP A 12 15.51 17.91 12.16
CA ASP A 12 15.01 16.97 13.18
C ASP A 12 13.77 17.53 13.89
N TYR A 13 13.72 18.85 14.13
CA TYR A 13 12.55 19.51 14.72
C TYR A 13 12.56 21.03 14.51
N ILE A 14 11.40 21.64 14.61
CA ILE A 14 11.22 23.09 14.59
C ILE A 14 10.64 23.53 15.93
N VAL A 15 11.31 24.45 16.61
CA VAL A 15 10.83 25.05 17.87
C VAL A 15 10.28 26.43 17.61
N VAL A 16 9.02 26.63 17.98
CA VAL A 16 8.39 27.97 18.03
C VAL A 16 8.24 28.37 19.47
N SER A 17 9.01 29.34 19.92
CA SER A 17 9.02 29.80 21.30
C SER A 17 8.70 31.29 21.44
N SER A 18 8.12 31.69 22.56
CA SER A 18 7.92 33.09 22.90
C SER A 18 9.22 33.73 23.38
N LYS A 19 9.33 35.09 23.27
CA LYS A 19 10.52 35.82 23.69
C LYS A 19 10.79 35.61 25.19
N GLY A 20 11.90 34.94 25.51
CA GLY A 20 12.34 34.68 26.88
C GLY A 20 12.06 33.26 27.41
N SER A 21 11.52 32.36 26.57
CA SER A 21 11.46 30.94 26.91
C SER A 21 12.81 30.25 26.69
N GLU A 22 13.19 29.31 27.53
CA GLU A 22 14.37 28.47 27.31
C GLU A 22 14.14 27.60 26.07
N VAL A 23 15.07 27.67 25.13
CA VAL A 23 15.08 26.81 23.94
C VAL A 23 15.84 25.53 24.31
N PRO A 24 15.33 24.33 24.01
CA PRO A 24 16.05 23.09 24.26
C PRO A 24 17.42 23.11 23.60
N GLU A 25 18.46 22.68 24.32
CA GLU A 25 19.81 22.56 23.75
C GLU A 25 19.82 21.50 22.65
N ASP A 26 20.28 21.85 21.45
CA ASP A 26 20.30 20.99 20.25
C ASP A 26 21.43 19.93 20.27
N ARG A 27 22.16 19.80 21.39
CA ARG A 27 23.27 18.85 21.54
C ARG A 27 22.92 17.73 22.50
N ALA A 28 22.36 16.65 21.96
CA ALA A 28 22.38 15.38 22.67
C ALA A 28 23.84 15.00 22.96
N SER A 29 24.18 14.68 24.21
CA SER A 29 25.49 14.20 24.58
C SER A 29 25.87 12.96 23.76
N GLY A 30 27.17 12.73 23.48
CA GLY A 30 27.63 11.56 22.75
C GLY A 30 27.08 10.25 23.28
N TRP A 31 26.87 10.14 24.60
CA TRP A 31 26.23 9.02 25.26
C TRP A 31 24.74 8.89 24.93
N ALA A 32 24.02 9.99 24.83
CA ALA A 32 22.60 9.97 24.47
C ALA A 32 22.40 9.53 23.02
N LYS A 33 23.30 9.96 22.12
CA LYS A 33 23.31 9.51 20.72
C LYS A 33 23.62 8.02 20.61
N ALA A 34 24.67 7.55 21.28
CA ALA A 34 25.02 6.12 21.27
C ALA A 34 23.91 5.24 21.87
N TRP A 35 23.25 5.72 22.94
CA TRP A 35 22.13 5.00 23.54
C TRP A 35 20.90 4.99 22.66
N HIS A 36 20.65 6.07 21.92
CA HIS A 36 19.58 6.15 20.93
C HIS A 36 19.82 5.17 19.76
N GLU A 37 21.06 5.13 19.25
CA GLU A 37 21.42 4.17 18.18
C GLU A 37 21.28 2.71 18.63
N ILE A 38 21.71 2.38 19.86
CA ILE A 38 21.54 1.04 20.42
C ILE A 38 20.05 0.69 20.58
N LYS A 39 19.24 1.64 21.08
CA LYS A 39 17.79 1.45 21.18
C LYS A 39 17.14 1.27 19.80
N SER A 40 17.51 2.11 18.83
CA SER A 40 16.97 2.02 17.47
C SER A 40 17.38 0.71 16.78
N PHE A 41 18.63 0.28 17.00
CA PHE A 41 19.10 -1.01 16.54
C PHE A 41 18.34 -2.17 17.20
N ALA A 42 18.13 -2.15 18.50
CA ALA A 42 17.33 -3.16 19.19
C ALA A 42 15.85 -3.12 18.76
N ALA A 43 15.29 -1.93 18.58
CA ALA A 43 13.92 -1.75 18.10
C ALA A 43 13.73 -2.28 16.68
N SER A 44 14.74 -2.18 15.81
CA SER A 44 14.65 -2.71 14.43
C SER A 44 14.48 -4.23 14.35
N PHE A 45 14.70 -4.97 15.45
CA PHE A 45 14.43 -6.41 15.53
C PHE A 45 13.06 -6.76 16.10
N VAL A 46 12.35 -5.77 16.67
CA VAL A 46 11.10 -6.00 17.42
C VAL A 46 9.95 -5.19 16.84
N VAL A 47 10.25 -4.06 16.21
CA VAL A 47 9.23 -3.17 15.61
C VAL A 47 9.12 -3.50 14.13
N ASP A 48 7.96 -3.96 13.73
CA ASP A 48 7.60 -4.08 12.33
C ASP A 48 7.31 -2.68 11.77
N TYR A 49 8.21 -2.17 10.94
CA TYR A 49 8.09 -0.85 10.33
C TYR A 49 7.14 -0.85 9.11
N ASP A 50 6.77 -2.01 8.61
CA ASP A 50 5.89 -2.18 7.46
C ASP A 50 4.42 -2.19 7.88
N ALA A 51 4.14 -2.56 9.13
CA ALA A 51 2.81 -2.53 9.72
C ALA A 51 2.24 -1.11 9.86
N VAL A 52 0.94 -0.97 9.67
CA VAL A 52 0.20 0.28 9.79
C VAL A 52 -0.79 0.18 10.95
N GLY A 53 -0.62 1.06 11.95
CA GLY A 53 -1.50 1.13 13.11
C GLY A 53 -1.28 -0.01 14.11
N ASP A 54 -2.33 -0.37 14.86
CA ASP A 54 -2.30 -1.47 15.81
C ASP A 54 -2.28 -2.82 15.08
N VAL A 55 -1.42 -3.72 15.52
CA VAL A 55 -1.23 -5.06 14.94
C VAL A 55 -1.83 -6.09 15.88
N TYR A 56 -2.65 -6.98 15.33
CA TYR A 56 -3.16 -8.16 16.05
C TYR A 56 -2.11 -9.28 16.00
N ASP A 57 -2.17 -10.18 16.97
CA ASP A 57 -1.26 -11.32 17.05
C ASP A 57 -1.48 -12.25 15.85
N GLU A 58 -0.43 -12.57 15.11
CA GLU A 58 -0.48 -13.43 13.92
C GLU A 58 -0.79 -14.90 14.25
N ASP A 59 -0.59 -15.30 15.50
CA ASP A 59 -0.98 -16.65 15.97
C ASP A 59 -2.51 -16.83 16.10
N ASP A 60 -3.27 -15.74 15.95
CA ASP A 60 -4.74 -15.78 15.92
C ASP A 60 -5.21 -16.11 14.49
N ASN A 61 -5.72 -17.31 14.27
CA ASN A 61 -6.23 -17.79 12.98
C ASN A 61 -7.41 -16.97 12.43
N GLU A 62 -7.88 -15.97 13.15
CA GLU A 62 -8.98 -15.08 12.75
C GLU A 62 -8.47 -13.72 12.22
N VAL A 63 -7.16 -13.56 12.06
CA VAL A 63 -6.55 -12.31 11.54
C VAL A 63 -6.25 -12.43 10.07
N VAL A 64 -6.81 -11.54 9.25
CA VAL A 64 -6.53 -11.42 7.83
C VAL A 64 -5.33 -10.50 7.61
N ARG A 65 -4.33 -10.97 6.88
CA ARG A 65 -3.16 -10.17 6.49
C ARG A 65 -3.40 -9.51 5.14
N VAL A 66 -3.41 -8.20 5.14
CA VAL A 66 -3.60 -7.38 3.94
C VAL A 66 -2.32 -6.61 3.63
N TRP A 67 -1.73 -6.90 2.49
CA TRP A 67 -0.61 -6.14 1.98
C TRP A 67 -1.07 -5.06 1.01
N ILE A 68 -0.49 -3.88 1.12
CA ILE A 68 -0.79 -2.76 0.24
C ILE A 68 0.49 -2.24 -0.45
N VAL A 69 0.45 -2.20 -1.78
CA VAL A 69 1.58 -1.75 -2.61
C VAL A 69 1.42 -0.26 -2.93
N THR A 70 1.49 0.58 -1.89
CA THR A 70 1.27 2.02 -2.03
C THR A 70 1.96 2.81 -0.92
N GLY A 71 1.77 4.13 -0.91
CA GLY A 71 2.36 4.99 0.11
C GLY A 71 1.70 4.85 1.49
N ARG A 72 2.47 5.19 2.54
CA ARG A 72 2.02 5.09 3.94
C ARG A 72 0.74 5.86 4.23
N ASP A 73 0.53 7.01 3.59
CA ASP A 73 -0.69 7.81 3.80
C ASP A 73 -1.96 7.04 3.40
N GLN A 74 -1.92 6.32 2.30
CA GLN A 74 -3.03 5.49 1.82
C GLN A 74 -3.22 4.26 2.72
N GLY A 75 -2.12 3.62 3.15
CA GLY A 75 -2.18 2.53 4.12
C GLY A 75 -2.82 2.96 5.44
N THR A 76 -2.51 4.15 5.94
CA THR A 76 -3.12 4.70 7.15
C THR A 76 -4.64 4.94 6.98
N ILE A 77 -5.05 5.47 5.83
CA ILE A 77 -6.48 5.66 5.53
C ILE A 77 -7.20 4.31 5.49
N LEU A 78 -6.63 3.32 4.81
CA LEU A 78 -7.19 1.98 4.76
C LEU A 78 -7.34 1.37 6.16
N LYS A 79 -6.28 1.44 6.98
CA LYS A 79 -6.33 0.92 8.36
C LYS A 79 -7.40 1.61 9.18
N THR A 80 -7.57 2.94 9.05
CA THR A 80 -8.64 3.69 9.71
C THR A 80 -10.02 3.17 9.27
N MET A 81 -10.23 2.95 7.97
CA MET A 81 -11.50 2.40 7.47
C MET A 81 -11.77 0.98 8.00
N VAL A 82 -10.72 0.16 8.07
CA VAL A 82 -10.82 -1.19 8.64
C VAL A 82 -11.23 -1.12 10.10
N ASP A 83 -10.56 -0.32 10.91
CA ASP A 83 -10.78 -0.24 12.36
C ASP A 83 -12.11 0.42 12.72
N ASP A 84 -12.52 1.44 11.95
CA ASP A 84 -13.74 2.22 12.23
C ASP A 84 -15.01 1.56 11.67
N THR A 85 -14.89 0.76 10.61
CA THR A 85 -16.06 0.24 9.88
C THR A 85 -16.01 -1.28 9.73
N PHE A 86 -15.01 -1.81 9.03
CA PHE A 86 -14.99 -3.21 8.63
C PHE A 86 -14.91 -4.18 9.81
N THR A 87 -13.95 -4.00 10.70
CA THR A 87 -13.78 -4.88 11.88
C THR A 87 -14.99 -4.81 12.83
N PRO A 88 -15.56 -3.63 13.16
CA PRO A 88 -16.76 -3.55 13.98
C PRO A 88 -18.01 -4.21 13.35
N GLU A 89 -18.15 -4.15 12.02
CA GLU A 89 -19.31 -4.72 11.33
C GLU A 89 -19.21 -6.21 11.08
N THR A 90 -17.99 -6.71 10.81
CA THR A 90 -17.76 -8.11 10.43
C THR A 90 -17.22 -8.99 11.55
N GLY A 91 -16.56 -8.38 12.55
CA GLY A 91 -15.80 -9.08 13.58
C GLY A 91 -14.43 -9.60 13.10
N ILE A 92 -14.08 -9.39 11.82
CA ILE A 92 -12.82 -9.86 11.23
C ILE A 92 -11.72 -8.87 11.57
N LYS A 93 -10.64 -9.36 12.17
CA LYS A 93 -9.44 -8.58 12.46
C LYS A 93 -8.55 -8.51 11.22
N VAL A 94 -7.92 -7.36 10.97
CA VAL A 94 -7.10 -7.14 9.78
C VAL A 94 -5.78 -6.47 10.16
N ASN A 95 -4.68 -7.11 9.80
CA ASN A 95 -3.35 -6.50 9.81
C ASN A 95 -3.06 -5.90 8.43
N VAL A 96 -2.70 -4.62 8.39
CA VAL A 96 -2.35 -3.91 7.16
C VAL A 96 -0.86 -3.63 7.16
N GLU A 97 -0.17 -4.10 6.12
CA GLU A 97 1.27 -3.93 5.93
C GLU A 97 1.55 -3.25 4.59
N ILE A 98 2.53 -2.36 4.57
CA ILE A 98 2.99 -1.71 3.35
C ILE A 98 4.20 -2.45 2.84
N VAL A 99 4.11 -2.96 1.62
CA VAL A 99 5.17 -3.77 1.02
C VAL A 99 5.58 -3.24 -0.35
N ASP A 100 6.80 -3.56 -0.74
CA ASP A 100 7.25 -3.34 -2.12
C ASP A 100 6.69 -4.43 -3.04
N ALA A 101 6.22 -4.04 -4.23
CA ALA A 101 5.66 -4.98 -5.22
C ALA A 101 6.63 -6.13 -5.57
N SER A 102 7.94 -5.88 -5.51
CA SER A 102 8.96 -6.89 -5.82
C SER A 102 9.08 -8.00 -4.78
N ALA A 103 8.63 -7.75 -3.54
CA ALA A 103 8.67 -8.72 -2.46
C ALA A 103 7.51 -9.74 -2.55
N LEU A 104 6.37 -9.34 -3.13
CA LEU A 104 5.12 -10.10 -3.09
C LEU A 104 5.27 -11.52 -3.64
N LEU A 105 5.75 -11.69 -4.87
CA LEU A 105 5.88 -13.01 -5.48
C LEU A 105 6.81 -13.93 -4.68
N ASN A 106 7.92 -13.38 -4.19
CA ASN A 106 8.88 -14.16 -3.42
C ASN A 106 8.29 -14.63 -2.09
N ALA A 107 7.51 -13.78 -1.42
CA ALA A 107 6.85 -14.12 -0.18
C ALA A 107 5.76 -15.21 -0.39
N VAL A 108 4.95 -15.09 -1.45
CA VAL A 108 3.95 -16.11 -1.79
C VAL A 108 4.62 -17.46 -2.08
N VAL A 109 5.70 -17.48 -2.87
CA VAL A 109 6.45 -18.73 -3.17
C VAL A 109 7.07 -19.32 -1.90
N ALA A 110 7.47 -18.48 -0.94
CA ALA A 110 7.98 -18.92 0.36
C ALA A 110 6.89 -19.39 1.34
N GLY A 111 5.61 -19.28 0.98
CA GLY A 111 4.48 -19.59 1.87
C GLY A 111 4.26 -18.55 2.97
N GLN A 112 4.77 -17.33 2.78
CA GLN A 112 4.67 -16.20 3.72
C GLN A 112 3.93 -15.00 3.09
N GLY A 113 3.20 -15.23 2.01
CA GLY A 113 2.39 -14.21 1.36
C GLY A 113 1.19 -13.76 2.22
N PRO A 114 0.57 -12.64 1.86
CA PRO A 114 -0.65 -12.16 2.51
C PRO A 114 -1.88 -12.98 2.10
N ASP A 115 -2.98 -12.82 2.82
CA ASP A 115 -4.28 -13.35 2.41
C ASP A 115 -4.90 -12.50 1.30
N VAL A 116 -4.69 -11.17 1.36
CA VAL A 116 -5.16 -10.21 0.37
C VAL A 116 -4.06 -9.21 0.05
N VAL A 117 -3.97 -8.82 -1.22
CA VAL A 117 -3.09 -7.74 -1.65
C VAL A 117 -3.88 -6.67 -2.39
N LEU A 118 -3.61 -5.40 -2.07
CA LEU A 118 -4.26 -4.24 -2.67
C LEU A 118 -3.26 -3.38 -3.45
N SER A 119 -3.79 -2.61 -4.39
CA SER A 119 -3.03 -1.63 -5.20
C SER A 119 -1.90 -2.23 -6.03
N VAL A 120 -2.04 -3.48 -6.48
CA VAL A 120 -1.12 -4.09 -7.44
C VAL A 120 -1.37 -3.58 -8.85
N GLY A 121 -0.30 -3.51 -9.66
CA GLY A 121 -0.41 -3.14 -11.06
C GLY A 121 -1.36 -4.07 -11.84
N ALA A 122 -2.14 -3.53 -12.75
CA ALA A 122 -3.18 -4.26 -13.49
C ALA A 122 -2.64 -5.44 -14.33
N ASP A 123 -1.35 -5.47 -14.62
CA ASP A 123 -0.64 -6.54 -15.32
C ASP A 123 -0.23 -7.71 -14.41
N GLN A 124 -0.30 -7.53 -13.09
CA GLN A 124 0.22 -8.50 -12.13
C GLN A 124 -0.72 -9.68 -11.83
N PRO A 125 -2.05 -9.52 -11.68
CA PRO A 125 -2.93 -10.62 -11.28
C PRO A 125 -2.81 -11.87 -12.16
N VAL A 126 -2.83 -11.70 -13.46
CA VAL A 126 -2.64 -12.82 -14.42
C VAL A 126 -1.23 -13.40 -14.33
N ASN A 127 -0.22 -12.57 -14.11
CA ASN A 127 1.15 -13.06 -13.87
C ASN A 127 1.27 -13.91 -12.60
N TYR A 128 0.52 -13.58 -11.56
CA TYR A 128 0.47 -14.38 -10.33
C TYR A 128 -0.34 -15.66 -10.53
N ALA A 129 -1.46 -15.60 -11.25
CA ALA A 129 -2.25 -16.77 -11.65
C ALA A 129 -1.41 -17.81 -12.41
N LEU A 130 -0.64 -17.37 -13.41
CA LEU A 130 0.29 -18.23 -14.17
C LEU A 130 1.34 -18.95 -13.30
N ARG A 131 1.60 -18.46 -12.10
CA ARG A 131 2.56 -19.02 -11.15
C ARG A 131 1.90 -19.73 -9.97
N ASN A 132 0.58 -19.90 -10.00
CA ASN A 132 -0.22 -20.40 -8.89
C ASN A 132 -0.01 -19.57 -7.59
N ALA A 133 0.16 -18.27 -7.73
CA ALA A 133 0.38 -17.32 -6.64
C ALA A 133 -0.85 -16.39 -6.41
N ALA A 134 -1.93 -16.63 -7.12
CA ALA A 134 -3.22 -15.98 -6.91
C ALA A 134 -4.33 -17.03 -7.00
N GLU A 135 -5.34 -16.89 -6.15
CA GLU A 135 -6.52 -17.73 -6.12
C GLU A 135 -7.54 -17.35 -7.20
N ASP A 136 -8.22 -18.35 -7.74
CA ASP A 136 -9.33 -18.14 -8.67
C ASP A 136 -10.58 -17.70 -7.89
N LEU A 137 -11.02 -16.47 -8.12
CA LEU A 137 -12.16 -15.89 -7.40
C LEU A 137 -13.49 -16.51 -7.81
N THR A 138 -13.58 -17.21 -8.93
CA THR A 138 -14.80 -17.89 -9.38
C THR A 138 -15.22 -19.05 -8.46
N GLN A 139 -14.33 -19.52 -7.59
CA GLN A 139 -14.63 -20.54 -6.59
C GLN A 139 -15.51 -20.04 -5.43
N PHE A 140 -15.61 -18.73 -5.21
CA PHE A 140 -16.42 -18.15 -4.15
C PHE A 140 -17.87 -18.00 -4.59
N GLU A 141 -18.82 -18.38 -3.72
CA GLU A 141 -20.24 -18.42 -4.07
C GLU A 141 -20.84 -17.05 -4.42
N ASP A 142 -20.28 -15.98 -3.87
CA ASP A 142 -20.76 -14.61 -4.01
C ASP A 142 -20.00 -13.78 -5.07
N TYR A 143 -19.03 -14.38 -5.79
CA TYR A 143 -18.19 -13.62 -6.73
C TYR A 143 -19.02 -12.91 -7.81
N GLU A 144 -20.07 -13.54 -8.33
CA GLU A 144 -20.94 -12.93 -9.34
C GLU A 144 -21.71 -11.73 -8.81
N ASP A 145 -22.11 -11.77 -7.53
CA ASP A 145 -22.81 -10.65 -6.88
C ASP A 145 -21.87 -9.46 -6.68
N VAL A 146 -20.62 -9.72 -6.33
CA VAL A 146 -19.58 -8.69 -6.21
C VAL A 146 -19.29 -8.06 -7.60
N LEU A 147 -19.24 -8.83 -8.67
CA LEU A 147 -18.97 -8.32 -10.01
C LEU A 147 -20.07 -7.40 -10.56
N LYS A 148 -21.30 -7.51 -10.07
CA LYS A 148 -22.42 -6.65 -10.54
C LYS A 148 -22.20 -5.15 -10.33
N VAL A 149 -21.32 -4.75 -9.41
CA VAL A 149 -20.99 -3.33 -9.17
C VAL A 149 -19.95 -2.79 -10.14
N PHE A 150 -19.33 -3.66 -10.96
CA PHE A 150 -18.28 -3.29 -11.90
C PHE A 150 -18.75 -3.42 -13.34
N TYR A 151 -18.20 -2.59 -14.24
CA TYR A 151 -18.34 -2.82 -15.67
C TYR A 151 -17.50 -4.03 -16.08
N GLU A 152 -18.03 -4.88 -16.96
CA GLU A 152 -17.32 -6.05 -17.48
C GLU A 152 -15.92 -5.71 -18.03
N SER A 153 -15.79 -4.57 -18.72
CA SER A 153 -14.51 -4.08 -19.24
C SER A 153 -13.46 -3.79 -18.14
N ALA A 154 -13.88 -3.60 -16.88
CA ALA A 154 -12.98 -3.26 -15.78
C ALA A 154 -12.23 -4.49 -15.26
N TYR A 155 -12.84 -5.68 -15.28
CA TYR A 155 -12.23 -6.90 -14.72
C TYR A 155 -11.76 -7.90 -15.78
N ARG A 156 -12.13 -7.75 -17.07
CA ARG A 156 -11.66 -8.61 -18.16
C ARG A 156 -10.14 -8.76 -18.27
N ALA A 157 -9.40 -7.75 -17.87
CA ALA A 157 -7.93 -7.82 -17.87
C ALA A 157 -7.36 -8.82 -16.84
N TYR A 158 -8.17 -9.25 -15.89
CA TYR A 158 -7.81 -10.17 -14.81
C TYR A 158 -8.32 -11.60 -15.02
N GLU A 159 -8.98 -11.85 -16.14
CA GLU A 159 -9.44 -13.17 -16.53
C GLU A 159 -8.30 -13.95 -17.21
N TYR A 160 -8.15 -15.20 -16.83
CA TYR A 160 -7.22 -16.12 -17.46
C TYR A 160 -7.73 -17.56 -17.36
N ASP A 161 -7.70 -18.31 -18.45
CA ASP A 161 -8.08 -19.72 -18.55
C ASP A 161 -9.46 -20.07 -17.91
N GLY A 162 -10.42 -19.15 -18.03
CA GLY A 162 -11.77 -19.28 -17.49
C GLY A 162 -11.93 -18.91 -16.02
N GLY A 163 -10.86 -18.55 -15.32
CA GLY A 163 -10.87 -18.01 -13.94
C GLY A 163 -10.74 -16.50 -13.89
N LEU A 164 -11.05 -15.90 -12.76
CA LEU A 164 -10.89 -14.49 -12.44
C LEU A 164 -9.95 -14.34 -11.23
N TYR A 165 -8.87 -13.57 -11.36
CA TYR A 165 -7.79 -13.54 -10.38
C TYR A 165 -7.61 -12.20 -9.66
N ALA A 166 -8.44 -11.21 -9.97
CA ALA A 166 -8.51 -9.97 -9.22
C ALA A 166 -9.84 -9.24 -9.49
N ILE A 167 -10.15 -8.31 -8.59
CA ILE A 167 -11.25 -7.36 -8.73
C ILE A 167 -10.63 -5.96 -8.87
N PRO A 168 -11.14 -5.09 -9.76
CA PRO A 168 -10.59 -3.77 -9.95
C PRO A 168 -10.86 -2.88 -8.73
N GLU A 169 -9.81 -2.40 -8.09
CA GLU A 169 -9.87 -1.37 -7.03
C GLU A 169 -10.03 0.02 -7.65
N THR A 170 -9.31 0.25 -8.74
CA THR A 170 -9.35 1.50 -9.49
C THR A 170 -9.43 1.22 -10.99
N GLN A 171 -10.05 2.14 -11.73
CA GLN A 171 -10.05 2.08 -13.19
C GLN A 171 -9.34 3.30 -13.76
N THR A 172 -8.28 3.08 -14.50
CA THR A 172 -7.51 4.12 -15.20
C THR A 172 -7.56 3.90 -16.70
N TYR A 173 -7.54 4.99 -17.44
CA TYR A 173 -7.45 4.95 -18.90
C TYR A 173 -6.56 6.08 -19.40
N ASN A 174 -5.82 5.81 -20.45
CA ASN A 174 -4.98 6.80 -21.08
C ASN A 174 -5.82 7.65 -22.04
N VAL A 175 -5.66 8.98 -21.94
CA VAL A 175 -6.25 9.93 -22.88
C VAL A 175 -5.15 10.73 -23.56
N MET A 176 -5.34 10.97 -24.84
CA MET A 176 -4.44 11.83 -25.61
C MET A 176 -5.01 13.23 -25.69
N PHE A 177 -4.25 14.20 -25.18
CA PHE A 177 -4.53 15.62 -25.38
C PHE A 177 -3.70 16.13 -26.54
N TYR A 178 -4.35 16.86 -27.48
CA TYR A 178 -3.67 17.46 -28.61
C TYR A 178 -4.18 18.88 -28.88
N ARG A 179 -3.34 19.68 -29.49
CA ARG A 179 -3.69 21.00 -29.94
C ARG A 179 -4.30 20.90 -31.34
N LYS A 180 -5.63 21.12 -31.42
CA LYS A 180 -6.37 21.04 -32.66
C LYS A 180 -5.90 22.04 -33.71
N ASP A 181 -5.60 23.26 -33.27
CA ASP A 181 -5.06 24.32 -34.11
C ASP A 181 -3.72 23.94 -34.77
N ILE A 182 -2.84 23.23 -34.05
CA ILE A 182 -1.57 22.76 -34.62
C ILE A 182 -1.80 21.64 -35.64
N LEU A 183 -2.71 20.70 -35.38
CA LEU A 183 -3.00 19.64 -36.32
C LEU A 183 -3.59 20.21 -37.62
N GLU A 184 -4.50 21.19 -37.53
CA GLU A 184 -5.08 21.87 -38.69
C GLU A 184 -3.99 22.64 -39.47
N GLU A 185 -3.05 23.30 -38.82
CA GLU A 185 -1.93 24.01 -39.47
C GLU A 185 -0.96 23.04 -40.18
N LEU A 186 -0.79 21.85 -39.61
CA LEU A 186 0.08 20.81 -40.17
C LEU A 186 -0.63 19.86 -41.18
N GLU A 187 -1.92 20.11 -41.46
CA GLU A 187 -2.76 19.26 -42.33
C GLU A 187 -2.76 17.77 -41.89
N ILE A 188 -2.75 17.51 -40.58
CA ILE A 188 -2.81 16.18 -39.99
C ILE A 188 -4.26 15.93 -39.51
N GLU A 189 -4.88 14.84 -40.00
CA GLU A 189 -6.21 14.38 -39.61
C GLU A 189 -6.16 13.40 -38.42
#